data_3877abfaf005602abb0789321b79bce8
#
_entry.id   3877abfaf005602abb0789321b79bce8
#
_cell.length_a   1.000
_cell.length_b   1.000
_cell.length_c   1.000
_cell.angle_alpha   90.00
_cell.angle_beta   90.00
_cell.angle_gamma   90.00
#
_symmetry.space_group_name_H-M   'P 1'
#
loop_
_entity.id
_entity.type
_entity.pdbx_description
1 polymer ?
#
loop_
_entity_poly.entity_id
_entity_poly.type
_entity_poly.pdbx_seq_one_letter_code
_entity_poly.pdbx_strand_id
1 'polypeptide(L)'
;MKILCIETSTSVCSISLVNEAQVIITKESQENYEHASKITILIREALLETAIQKKEVDAIALSMGPGSYTGLRIGTAVAKSLCFGLDIPLITLDSCHILANAHHTNADISLGLIDARRQDVYLSYKDIKTNTFSTTTFHTLKDELFDNLNDKQISLAGDAANKTKAYLAKLNIKSSVYTTQSSSVYLHQMAVEKFIKNNFTNFKIFNPHYIKSANITK
;
A
#
# COMPACT_ATOMS: atom_id res chain seq x y z
N MET A 1 -7.23 -14.82 14.78
CA MET A 1 -7.43 -13.85 13.69
C MET A 1 -6.49 -14.16 12.53
N LYS A 2 -7.05 -14.27 11.30
CA LYS A 2 -6.29 -14.44 10.05
C LYS A 2 -6.81 -13.42 9.03
N ILE A 3 -5.95 -12.56 8.51
CA ILE A 3 -6.32 -11.53 7.54
C ILE A 3 -5.62 -11.82 6.22
N LEU A 4 -6.36 -11.77 5.11
CA LEU A 4 -5.81 -11.82 3.76
C LEU A 4 -5.56 -10.39 3.29
N CYS A 5 -4.28 -10.02 3.12
CA CYS A 5 -3.85 -8.71 2.64
C CYS A 5 -3.66 -8.73 1.13
N ILE A 6 -4.18 -7.73 0.44
CA ILE A 6 -4.14 -7.58 -1.03
C ILE A 6 -3.51 -6.23 -1.37
N GLU A 7 -2.40 -6.27 -2.13
CA GLU A 7 -1.72 -5.09 -2.66
C GLU A 7 -1.70 -5.15 -4.18
N THR A 8 -2.32 -4.15 -4.81
CA THR A 8 -2.42 -4.03 -6.28
C THR A 8 -2.29 -2.59 -6.76
N SER A 9 -1.83 -1.68 -5.88
CA SER A 9 -1.79 -0.25 -6.19
C SER A 9 -0.64 0.16 -7.11
N THR A 10 0.37 -0.70 -7.29
CA THR A 10 1.54 -0.45 -8.16
C THR A 10 1.68 -1.54 -9.24
N SER A 11 2.88 -1.76 -9.77
CA SER A 11 3.13 -2.77 -10.81
C SER A 11 3.12 -4.21 -10.28
N VAL A 12 3.38 -4.42 -9.00
CA VAL A 12 3.43 -5.75 -8.37
C VAL A 12 2.04 -6.13 -7.86
N CYS A 13 1.64 -7.39 -8.10
CA CYS A 13 0.50 -8.00 -7.43
C CYS A 13 1.01 -8.82 -6.26
N SER A 14 0.65 -8.45 -5.03
CA SER A 14 1.14 -9.09 -3.81
C SER A 14 0.01 -9.49 -2.89
N ILE A 15 0.08 -10.69 -2.32
CA ILE A 15 -0.88 -11.29 -1.39
C ILE A 15 -0.13 -11.79 -0.17
N SER A 16 -0.62 -11.45 1.02
CA SER A 16 -0.13 -12.04 2.28
C SER A 16 -1.26 -12.58 3.11
N LEU A 17 -1.03 -13.71 3.77
CA LEU A 17 -1.82 -14.13 4.91
C LEU A 17 -1.08 -13.74 6.19
N VAL A 18 -1.78 -13.07 7.07
CA VAL A 18 -1.21 -12.57 8.33
C VAL A 18 -2.08 -12.96 9.52
N ASN A 19 -1.47 -13.03 10.70
CA ASN A 19 -2.17 -13.08 11.98
C ASN A 19 -1.74 -11.91 12.85
N GLU A 20 -2.16 -11.90 14.11
CA GLU A 20 -1.81 -10.83 15.04
C GLU A 20 -0.29 -10.69 15.25
N ALA A 21 0.44 -11.79 15.28
CA ALA A 21 1.86 -11.83 15.61
C ALA A 21 2.77 -11.59 14.39
N GLN A 22 2.38 -12.10 13.20
CA GLN A 22 3.29 -12.14 12.05
C GLN A 22 2.61 -12.29 10.70
N VAL A 23 3.40 -12.04 9.67
CA VAL A 23 3.10 -12.49 8.30
C VAL A 23 3.36 -13.99 8.21
N ILE A 24 2.32 -14.76 7.87
CA ILE A 24 2.40 -16.23 7.76
C ILE A 24 3.05 -16.62 6.43
N ILE A 25 2.60 -16.01 5.35
CA ILE A 25 3.11 -16.23 4.00
C ILE A 25 2.89 -15.00 3.12
N THR A 26 3.76 -14.82 2.14
CA THR A 26 3.60 -13.81 1.08
C THR A 26 3.79 -14.46 -0.28
N LYS A 27 2.94 -14.10 -1.22
CA LYS A 27 3.01 -14.47 -2.64
C LYS A 27 2.96 -13.23 -3.51
N GLU A 28 3.87 -13.12 -4.45
CA GLU A 28 3.99 -11.97 -5.34
C GLU A 28 4.13 -12.40 -6.80
N SER A 29 3.63 -11.59 -7.72
CA SER A 29 3.84 -11.83 -9.14
C SER A 29 5.31 -11.61 -9.50
N GLN A 30 5.86 -12.52 -10.32
CA GLN A 30 7.25 -12.39 -10.81
C GLN A 30 7.36 -11.30 -11.89
N GLU A 31 6.28 -11.04 -12.61
CA GLU A 31 6.21 -10.06 -13.68
C GLU A 31 5.27 -8.91 -13.32
N ASN A 32 5.57 -7.74 -13.87
CA ASN A 32 4.79 -6.55 -13.63
C ASN A 32 3.45 -6.59 -14.40
N TYR A 33 2.42 -5.95 -13.83
CA TYR A 33 1.12 -5.74 -14.45
C TYR A 33 0.28 -7.01 -14.70
N GLU A 34 0.56 -8.11 -14.03
CA GLU A 34 -0.20 -9.37 -14.15
C GLU A 34 -1.36 -9.51 -13.15
N HIS A 35 -1.85 -8.41 -12.56
CA HIS A 35 -2.85 -8.45 -11.49
C HIS A 35 -4.07 -9.31 -11.80
N ALA A 36 -4.66 -9.16 -13.01
CA ALA A 36 -5.88 -9.87 -13.37
C ALA A 36 -5.70 -11.38 -13.50
N SER A 37 -4.56 -11.82 -14.03
CA SER A 37 -4.24 -13.24 -14.23
C SER A 37 -3.72 -13.93 -12.98
N LYS A 38 -3.05 -13.20 -12.09
CA LYS A 38 -2.32 -13.78 -10.96
C LYS A 38 -3.03 -13.69 -9.61
N ILE A 39 -3.80 -12.63 -9.33
CA ILE A 39 -4.34 -12.37 -7.98
C ILE A 39 -5.06 -13.59 -7.36
N THR A 40 -5.93 -14.25 -8.11
CA THR A 40 -6.68 -15.41 -7.60
C THR A 40 -5.80 -16.65 -7.49
N ILE A 41 -4.77 -16.78 -8.34
CA ILE A 41 -3.79 -17.86 -8.28
C ILE A 41 -2.95 -17.71 -7.00
N LEU A 42 -2.40 -16.52 -6.76
CA LEU A 42 -1.60 -16.22 -5.56
C LEU A 42 -2.38 -16.43 -4.27
N ILE A 43 -3.66 -16.04 -4.23
CA ILE A 43 -4.54 -16.31 -3.08
C ILE A 43 -4.70 -17.80 -2.85
N ARG A 44 -4.97 -18.57 -3.92
CA ARG A 44 -5.12 -20.03 -3.83
C ARG A 44 -3.84 -20.70 -3.34
N GLU A 45 -2.69 -20.31 -3.89
CA GLU A 45 -1.38 -20.84 -3.50
C GLU A 45 -1.07 -20.53 -2.02
N ALA A 46 -1.32 -19.30 -1.56
CA ALA A 46 -1.11 -18.90 -0.18
C ALA A 46 -1.96 -19.75 0.79
N LEU A 47 -3.22 -19.99 0.47
CA LEU A 47 -4.12 -20.82 1.28
C LEU A 47 -3.70 -22.30 1.28
N LEU A 48 -3.33 -22.86 0.13
CA LEU A 48 -2.90 -24.25 0.01
C LEU A 48 -1.60 -24.51 0.78
N GLU A 49 -0.62 -23.63 0.64
CA GLU A 49 0.71 -23.80 1.24
C GLU A 49 0.67 -23.67 2.79
N THR A 50 -0.25 -22.85 3.30
CA THR A 50 -0.45 -22.69 4.74
C THR A 50 -1.45 -23.68 5.32
N ALA A 51 -2.11 -24.52 4.50
CA ALA A 51 -3.24 -25.37 4.87
C ALA A 51 -4.41 -24.60 5.53
N ILE A 52 -4.48 -23.28 5.35
CA ILE A 52 -5.57 -22.43 5.86
C ILE A 52 -6.76 -22.55 4.92
N GLN A 53 -7.93 -22.90 5.46
CA GLN A 53 -9.16 -22.95 4.67
C GLN A 53 -9.73 -21.53 4.48
N LYS A 54 -10.42 -21.28 3.36
CA LYS A 54 -11.05 -19.97 3.08
C LYS A 54 -11.94 -19.47 4.23
N LYS A 55 -12.69 -20.38 4.85
CA LYS A 55 -13.60 -20.07 5.98
C LYS A 55 -12.89 -19.67 7.28
N GLU A 56 -11.57 -19.85 7.34
CA GLU A 56 -10.75 -19.45 8.50
C GLU A 56 -10.17 -18.04 8.34
N VAL A 57 -10.42 -17.38 7.19
CA VAL A 57 -10.05 -15.99 6.97
C VAL A 57 -11.10 -15.10 7.62
N ASP A 58 -10.68 -14.24 8.55
CA ASP A 58 -11.56 -13.39 9.35
C ASP A 58 -11.81 -12.01 8.71
N ALA A 59 -10.93 -11.54 7.83
CA ALA A 59 -11.08 -10.27 7.13
C ALA A 59 -10.22 -10.21 5.87
N ILE A 60 -10.59 -9.30 4.96
CA ILE A 60 -9.76 -8.90 3.82
C ILE A 60 -9.20 -7.50 4.10
N ALA A 61 -7.88 -7.31 3.95
CA ALA A 61 -7.25 -5.99 3.95
C ALA A 61 -6.80 -5.65 2.53
N LEU A 62 -7.09 -4.42 2.09
CA LEU A 62 -6.86 -3.96 0.73
C LEU A 62 -6.20 -2.59 0.72
N SER A 63 -5.16 -2.41 -0.10
CA SER A 63 -4.68 -1.08 -0.48
C SER A 63 -5.74 -0.38 -1.34
N MET A 64 -6.30 0.72 -0.83
CA MET A 64 -7.44 1.39 -1.46
C MET A 64 -7.06 2.43 -2.51
N GLY A 65 -5.78 2.70 -2.69
CA GLY A 65 -5.26 3.79 -3.51
C GLY A 65 -4.67 4.94 -2.66
N PRO A 66 -4.05 5.92 -3.33
CA PRO A 66 -3.92 6.07 -4.77
C PRO A 66 -2.99 5.03 -5.42
N GLY A 67 -3.00 4.97 -6.77
CA GLY A 67 -2.12 4.06 -7.51
C GLY A 67 -2.63 3.72 -8.90
N SER A 68 -2.21 2.58 -9.42
CA SER A 68 -2.60 2.04 -10.71
C SER A 68 -4.13 1.89 -10.82
N TYR A 69 -4.74 2.62 -11.75
CA TYR A 69 -6.18 2.61 -11.97
C TYR A 69 -6.74 1.20 -12.23
N THR A 70 -6.06 0.43 -13.08
CA THR A 70 -6.44 -0.95 -13.39
C THR A 70 -6.20 -1.88 -12.20
N GLY A 71 -5.03 -1.78 -11.57
CA GLY A 71 -4.69 -2.61 -10.41
C GLY A 71 -5.66 -2.43 -9.25
N LEU A 72 -5.98 -1.18 -8.90
CA LEU A 72 -6.94 -0.87 -7.83
C LEU A 72 -8.34 -1.43 -8.09
N ARG A 73 -8.81 -1.41 -9.35
CA ARG A 73 -10.10 -2.01 -9.72
C ARG A 73 -10.11 -3.52 -9.60
N ILE A 74 -9.04 -4.18 -10.06
CA ILE A 74 -8.89 -5.63 -9.96
C ILE A 74 -8.86 -6.05 -8.49
N GLY A 75 -7.99 -5.44 -7.67
CA GLY A 75 -7.89 -5.72 -6.24
C GLY A 75 -9.22 -5.50 -5.52
N THR A 76 -9.90 -4.38 -5.81
CA THR A 76 -11.21 -4.07 -5.22
C THR A 76 -12.28 -5.09 -5.59
N ALA A 77 -12.35 -5.51 -6.86
CA ALA A 77 -13.33 -6.49 -7.31
C ALA A 77 -13.12 -7.84 -6.58
N VAL A 78 -11.88 -8.31 -6.49
CA VAL A 78 -11.55 -9.56 -5.79
C VAL A 78 -11.83 -9.43 -4.29
N ALA A 79 -11.41 -8.35 -3.64
CA ALA A 79 -11.66 -8.13 -2.21
C ALA A 79 -13.16 -8.11 -1.87
N LYS A 80 -13.96 -7.37 -2.66
CA LYS A 80 -15.42 -7.32 -2.49
C LYS A 80 -16.08 -8.69 -2.70
N SER A 81 -15.65 -9.45 -3.70
CA SER A 81 -16.17 -10.79 -3.98
C SER A 81 -15.86 -11.75 -2.84
N LEU A 82 -14.65 -11.68 -2.26
CA LEU A 82 -14.28 -12.50 -1.11
C LEU A 82 -15.06 -12.10 0.15
N CYS A 83 -15.19 -10.80 0.44
CA CYS A 83 -15.98 -10.33 1.57
C CYS A 83 -17.44 -10.76 1.46
N PHE A 84 -18.03 -10.66 0.27
CA PHE A 84 -19.41 -11.10 0.03
C PHE A 84 -19.57 -12.62 0.15
N GLY A 85 -18.67 -13.39 -0.48
CA GLY A 85 -18.78 -14.85 -0.53
C GLY A 85 -18.46 -15.56 0.78
N LEU A 86 -17.68 -14.92 1.67
CA LEU A 86 -17.27 -15.46 2.97
C LEU A 86 -17.99 -14.80 4.15
N ASP A 87 -18.79 -13.77 3.89
CA ASP A 87 -19.47 -12.93 4.90
C ASP A 87 -18.50 -12.35 5.94
N ILE A 88 -17.37 -11.80 5.46
CA ILE A 88 -16.31 -11.23 6.30
C ILE A 88 -16.07 -9.75 5.98
N PRO A 89 -15.55 -8.95 6.94
CA PRO A 89 -15.36 -7.53 6.77
C PRO A 89 -14.20 -7.18 5.82
N LEU A 90 -14.30 -5.97 5.24
CA LEU A 90 -13.24 -5.32 4.48
C LEU A 90 -12.52 -4.28 5.33
N ILE A 91 -11.20 -4.31 5.30
CA ILE A 91 -10.32 -3.27 5.83
C ILE A 91 -9.65 -2.58 4.65
N THR A 92 -9.75 -1.25 4.58
CA THR A 92 -9.08 -0.48 3.53
C THR A 92 -7.98 0.39 4.13
N LEU A 93 -6.84 0.44 3.44
CA LEU A 93 -5.64 1.17 3.86
C LEU A 93 -5.18 2.07 2.71
N ASP A 94 -4.80 3.30 3.03
CA ASP A 94 -4.21 4.22 2.04
C ASP A 94 -2.86 3.69 1.56
N SER A 95 -2.64 3.67 0.24
CA SER A 95 -1.44 3.07 -0.35
C SER A 95 -0.16 3.82 0.01
N CYS A 96 -0.20 5.15 0.11
CA CYS A 96 0.95 5.93 0.57
C CYS A 96 1.21 5.75 2.07
N HIS A 97 0.16 5.61 2.90
CA HIS A 97 0.33 5.29 4.32
C HIS A 97 0.98 3.92 4.53
N ILE A 98 0.58 2.90 3.76
CA ILE A 98 1.19 1.57 3.78
C ILE A 98 2.69 1.68 3.51
N LEU A 99 3.08 2.40 2.46
CA LEU A 99 4.47 2.62 2.09
C LEU A 99 5.23 3.45 3.14
N ALA A 100 4.63 4.53 3.65
CA ALA A 100 5.25 5.35 4.71
C ALA A 100 5.42 4.56 6.01
N ASN A 101 4.63 3.53 6.26
CA ASN A 101 4.80 2.62 7.40
C ASN A 101 5.97 1.64 7.22
N ALA A 102 6.42 1.41 5.98
CA ALA A 102 7.62 0.65 5.65
C ALA A 102 8.83 1.61 5.63
N HIS A 103 9.66 1.61 6.68
CA HIS A 103 10.73 2.59 6.85
C HIS A 103 11.95 2.02 7.60
N HIS A 104 13.09 2.71 7.46
CA HIS A 104 14.25 2.44 8.30
C HIS A 104 13.99 2.80 9.75
N THR A 105 14.52 2.02 10.68
CA THR A 105 14.30 2.20 12.14
C THR A 105 14.86 3.50 12.72
N ASN A 106 15.83 4.11 12.04
CA ASN A 106 16.48 5.38 12.44
C ASN A 106 15.94 6.60 11.70
N ALA A 107 14.82 6.48 10.97
CA ALA A 107 14.22 7.61 10.30
C ALA A 107 13.44 8.51 11.27
N ASP A 108 13.47 9.83 11.03
CA ASP A 108 12.59 10.80 11.69
C ASP A 108 11.25 10.88 10.94
N ILE A 109 11.37 10.90 9.61
CA ILE A 109 10.25 11.02 8.67
C ILE A 109 10.34 9.89 7.64
N SER A 110 9.21 9.27 7.35
CA SER A 110 9.08 8.35 6.22
C SER A 110 8.12 8.90 5.18
N LEU A 111 8.54 8.89 3.91
CA LEU A 111 7.70 9.27 2.77
C LEU A 111 7.21 8.00 2.05
N GLY A 112 5.89 7.83 1.99
CA GLY A 112 5.24 6.85 1.12
C GLY A 112 4.93 7.49 -0.23
N LEU A 113 5.49 6.94 -1.31
CA LEU A 113 5.62 7.57 -2.61
C LEU A 113 5.13 6.66 -3.72
N ILE A 114 4.10 7.09 -4.46
CA ILE A 114 3.63 6.38 -5.65
C ILE A 114 3.81 7.24 -6.88
N ASP A 115 4.30 6.64 -7.95
CA ASP A 115 4.57 7.32 -9.22
C ASP A 115 3.27 7.74 -9.91
N ALA A 116 3.09 9.06 -10.09
CA ALA A 116 1.98 9.63 -10.84
C ALA A 116 2.39 10.10 -12.25
N ARG A 117 3.52 9.58 -12.75
CA ARG A 117 4.18 9.84 -14.02
C ARG A 117 4.93 11.19 -14.06
N ARG A 118 5.90 11.31 -14.97
CA ARG A 118 6.76 12.50 -15.12
C ARG A 118 7.37 12.90 -13.77
N GLN A 119 7.23 14.17 -13.38
CA GLN A 119 7.67 14.69 -12.09
C GLN A 119 6.59 14.61 -11.00
N ASP A 120 5.46 13.97 -11.31
CA ASP A 120 4.33 13.89 -10.38
C ASP A 120 4.43 12.67 -9.48
N VAL A 121 3.98 12.84 -8.23
CA VAL A 121 3.92 11.79 -7.20
C VAL A 121 2.61 11.90 -6.40
N TYR A 122 2.12 10.76 -5.95
CA TYR A 122 1.25 10.72 -4.78
C TYR A 122 2.16 10.54 -3.57
N LEU A 123 1.92 11.32 -2.53
CA LEU A 123 2.79 11.38 -1.37
C LEU A 123 1.98 11.50 -0.08
N SER A 124 2.41 10.75 0.92
CA SER A 124 2.13 11.00 2.33
C SER A 124 3.42 10.85 3.11
N TYR A 125 3.57 11.58 4.19
CA TYR A 125 4.66 11.36 5.14
C TYR A 125 4.12 10.86 6.48
N LYS A 126 4.94 10.06 7.15
CA LYS A 126 4.76 9.61 8.52
C LYS A 126 5.82 10.26 9.39
N ASP A 127 5.41 10.98 10.41
CA ASP A 127 6.30 11.35 11.52
C ASP A 127 6.46 10.13 12.42
N ILE A 128 7.70 9.66 12.55
CA ILE A 128 7.97 8.39 13.25
C ILE A 128 7.80 8.55 14.75
N LYS A 129 8.18 9.71 15.30
CA LYS A 129 8.10 10.00 16.73
C LYS A 129 6.66 10.08 17.23
N THR A 130 5.79 10.76 16.48
CA THR A 130 4.38 10.92 16.85
C THR A 130 3.48 9.79 16.33
N ASN A 131 4.01 8.95 15.42
CA ASN A 131 3.29 7.90 14.70
C ASN A 131 2.05 8.43 13.96
N THR A 132 2.15 9.65 13.41
CA THR A 132 1.06 10.31 12.68
C THR A 132 1.35 10.39 11.19
N PHE A 133 0.30 10.29 10.37
CA PHE A 133 0.38 10.40 8.93
C PHE A 133 -0.19 11.73 8.45
N SER A 134 0.45 12.33 7.43
CA SER A 134 -0.19 13.39 6.67
C SER A 134 -1.28 12.82 5.76
N THR A 135 -2.22 13.66 5.33
CA THR A 135 -3.14 13.30 4.25
C THR A 135 -2.36 12.99 2.98
N THR A 136 -2.72 11.92 2.29
CA THR A 136 -2.13 11.59 0.99
C THR A 136 -2.62 12.58 -0.06
N THR A 137 -1.68 13.20 -0.77
CA THR A 137 -1.95 14.24 -1.76
C THR A 137 -1.16 14.02 -3.05
N PHE A 138 -1.60 14.66 -4.12
CA PHE A 138 -0.91 14.68 -5.41
C PHE A 138 0.01 15.90 -5.48
N HIS A 139 1.25 15.70 -5.87
CA HIS A 139 2.24 16.77 -6.03
C HIS A 139 3.06 16.60 -7.31
N THR A 140 3.43 17.72 -7.90
CA THR A 140 4.62 17.78 -8.76
C THR A 140 5.81 18.07 -7.85
N LEU A 141 6.94 17.38 -8.05
CA LEU A 141 8.14 17.61 -7.25
C LEU A 141 8.62 19.05 -7.44
N LYS A 142 8.58 19.84 -6.36
CA LYS A 142 8.99 21.25 -6.26
C LYS A 142 9.69 21.47 -4.93
N ASP A 143 10.51 22.50 -4.86
CA ASP A 143 11.37 22.79 -3.70
C ASP A 143 10.53 23.01 -2.43
N GLU A 144 9.46 23.81 -2.51
CA GLU A 144 8.61 24.17 -1.37
C GLU A 144 7.94 22.95 -0.70
N LEU A 145 7.84 21.82 -1.40
CA LEU A 145 7.27 20.59 -0.87
C LEU A 145 8.10 20.01 0.28
N PHE A 146 9.38 20.35 0.33
CA PHE A 146 10.37 19.73 1.21
C PHE A 146 11.05 20.73 2.18
N ASP A 147 10.60 21.99 2.24
CA ASP A 147 11.21 23.05 3.05
C ASP A 147 11.38 22.71 4.54
N ASN A 148 10.46 21.90 5.09
CA ASN A 148 10.47 21.51 6.50
C ASN A 148 11.20 20.20 6.77
N LEU A 149 11.94 19.66 5.80
CA LEU A 149 12.60 18.36 5.91
C LEU A 149 14.13 18.48 6.11
N ASN A 150 14.67 19.69 6.16
CA ASN A 150 16.06 19.95 6.46
C ASN A 150 16.39 19.37 7.85
N ASP A 151 17.58 18.81 8.01
CA ASP A 151 18.09 18.20 9.26
C ASP A 151 17.34 16.94 9.75
N LYS A 152 16.43 16.37 8.94
CA LYS A 152 15.74 15.12 9.24
C LYS A 152 16.40 13.91 8.58
N GLN A 153 16.35 12.77 9.27
CA GLN A 153 16.64 11.47 8.65
C GLN A 153 15.41 10.97 7.89
N ILE A 154 15.49 10.99 6.54
CA ILE A 154 14.34 10.70 5.69
C ILE A 154 14.47 9.30 5.11
N SER A 155 13.43 8.48 5.32
CA SER A 155 13.23 7.20 4.66
C SER A 155 12.24 7.35 3.51
N LEU A 156 12.52 6.75 2.36
CA LEU A 156 11.68 6.79 1.16
C LEU A 156 11.21 5.38 0.81
N ALA A 157 9.92 5.20 0.60
CA ALA A 157 9.36 3.91 0.20
C ALA A 157 8.35 4.07 -0.94
N GLY A 158 8.41 3.18 -1.93
CA GLY A 158 7.52 3.11 -3.07
C GLY A 158 8.21 3.32 -4.41
N ASP A 159 7.46 3.18 -5.50
CA ASP A 159 7.98 3.19 -6.87
C ASP A 159 8.46 4.57 -7.35
N ALA A 160 8.05 5.65 -6.66
CA ALA A 160 8.61 7.00 -6.87
C ALA A 160 9.81 7.33 -5.97
N ALA A 161 10.28 6.42 -5.10
CA ALA A 161 11.34 6.70 -4.12
C ALA A 161 12.66 7.15 -4.78
N ASN A 162 13.10 6.48 -5.85
CA ASN A 162 14.36 6.81 -6.52
C ASN A 162 14.34 8.21 -7.19
N LYS A 163 13.24 8.57 -7.87
CA LYS A 163 13.12 9.90 -8.47
C LYS A 163 13.03 11.00 -7.43
N THR A 164 12.35 10.74 -6.31
CA THR A 164 12.26 11.67 -5.18
C THR A 164 13.62 11.83 -4.50
N LYS A 165 14.37 10.74 -4.29
CA LYS A 165 15.74 10.80 -3.76
C LYS A 165 16.64 11.67 -4.64
N ALA A 166 16.60 11.48 -5.97
CA ALA A 166 17.37 12.29 -6.91
C ALA A 166 16.97 13.77 -6.86
N TYR A 167 15.71 14.06 -6.59
CA TYR A 167 15.23 15.43 -6.41
C TYR A 167 15.72 16.05 -5.08
N LEU A 168 15.56 15.35 -3.95
CA LEU A 168 16.01 15.79 -2.63
C LEU A 168 17.53 16.04 -2.60
N ALA A 169 18.31 15.24 -3.33
CA ALA A 169 19.75 15.42 -3.42
C ALA A 169 20.13 16.78 -4.04
N LYS A 170 19.34 17.32 -4.99
CA LYS A 170 19.55 18.67 -5.56
C LYS A 170 19.31 19.78 -4.55
N LEU A 171 18.47 19.53 -3.55
CA LEU A 171 18.17 20.44 -2.46
C LEU A 171 19.11 20.24 -1.26
N ASN A 172 20.14 19.38 -1.37
CA ASN A 172 21.03 18.97 -0.30
C ASN A 172 20.34 18.30 0.89
N ILE A 173 19.13 17.74 0.69
CA ILE A 173 18.39 17.01 1.72
C ILE A 173 18.80 15.53 1.69
N LYS A 174 19.31 15.03 2.83
CA LYS A 174 19.75 13.64 2.96
C LYS A 174 18.56 12.70 3.07
N SER A 175 18.55 11.66 2.25
CA SER A 175 17.50 10.63 2.30
C SER A 175 18.02 9.26 1.88
N SER A 176 17.36 8.21 2.37
CA SER A 176 17.67 6.82 2.02
C SER A 176 16.42 6.12 1.49
N VAL A 177 16.59 5.25 0.49
CA VAL A 177 15.49 4.42 -0.02
C VAL A 177 15.43 3.15 0.80
N TYR A 178 14.26 2.88 1.41
CA TYR A 178 13.96 1.65 2.11
C TYR A 178 13.52 0.55 1.11
N THR A 179 12.55 0.88 0.26
CA THR A 179 12.07 0.00 -0.79
C THR A 179 11.54 0.79 -1.99
N THR A 180 11.65 0.20 -3.17
CA THR A 180 11.03 0.72 -4.41
C THR A 180 9.78 -0.06 -4.81
N GLN A 181 9.40 -1.09 -4.06
CA GLN A 181 8.27 -1.96 -4.36
C GLN A 181 7.21 -1.89 -3.27
N SER A 182 5.95 -1.87 -3.68
CA SER A 182 4.82 -2.12 -2.79
C SER A 182 4.69 -3.64 -2.56
N SER A 183 4.37 -4.01 -1.33
CA SER A 183 4.14 -5.40 -0.96
C SER A 183 3.01 -5.49 0.06
N SER A 184 2.24 -6.56 -0.02
CA SER A 184 1.16 -6.84 0.91
C SER A 184 1.65 -7.08 2.37
N VAL A 185 2.94 -7.35 2.57
CA VAL A 185 3.53 -7.47 3.91
C VAL A 185 3.43 -6.18 4.72
N TYR A 186 3.47 -5.03 4.05
CA TYR A 186 3.41 -3.72 4.71
C TYR A 186 2.01 -3.36 5.22
N LEU A 187 0.95 -4.10 4.81
CA LEU A 187 -0.39 -3.92 5.32
C LEU A 187 -0.56 -4.52 6.73
N HIS A 188 0.30 -5.48 7.13
CA HIS A 188 0.11 -6.32 8.31
C HIS A 188 -0.28 -5.55 9.57
N GLN A 189 0.60 -4.70 10.10
CA GLN A 189 0.37 -4.01 11.36
C GLN A 189 -0.89 -3.13 11.32
N MET A 190 -1.04 -2.35 10.25
CA MET A 190 -2.19 -1.45 10.08
C MET A 190 -3.51 -2.21 9.93
N ALA A 191 -3.49 -3.37 9.26
CA ALA A 191 -4.67 -4.23 9.12
C ALA A 191 -5.08 -4.85 10.46
N VAL A 192 -4.11 -5.35 11.23
CA VAL A 192 -4.32 -5.90 12.57
C VAL A 192 -4.91 -4.84 13.51
N GLU A 193 -4.33 -3.63 13.54
CA GLU A 193 -4.85 -2.54 14.35
C GLU A 193 -6.30 -2.17 14.03
N LYS A 194 -6.63 -2.07 12.72
CA LYS A 194 -8.00 -1.77 12.28
C LYS A 194 -8.96 -2.90 12.61
N PHE A 195 -8.52 -4.15 12.48
CA PHE A 195 -9.34 -5.31 12.84
C PHE A 195 -9.69 -5.31 14.33
N ILE A 196 -8.70 -5.14 15.22
CA ILE A 196 -8.90 -5.09 16.68
C ILE A 196 -9.85 -3.95 17.08
N LYS A 197 -9.75 -2.81 16.39
CA LYS A 197 -10.63 -1.63 16.61
C LYS A 197 -12.00 -1.75 15.93
N ASN A 198 -12.32 -2.86 15.27
CA ASN A 198 -13.52 -3.04 14.43
C ASN A 198 -13.72 -1.92 13.41
N ASN A 199 -12.62 -1.34 12.89
CA ASN A 199 -12.66 -0.27 11.91
C ASN A 199 -12.74 -0.84 10.50
N PHE A 200 -13.95 -1.21 10.11
CA PHE A 200 -14.25 -1.87 8.84
C PHE A 200 -14.89 -0.92 7.83
N THR A 201 -14.61 -1.18 6.57
CA THR A 201 -15.18 -0.44 5.43
C THR A 201 -16.40 -1.18 4.90
N ASN A 202 -17.49 -0.47 4.63
CA ASN A 202 -18.64 -1.06 3.98
C ASN A 202 -18.29 -1.41 2.52
N PHE A 203 -17.97 -2.67 2.26
CA PHE A 203 -17.53 -3.13 0.95
C PHE A 203 -18.60 -2.98 -0.14
N LYS A 204 -19.89 -2.94 0.20
CA LYS A 204 -20.99 -2.82 -0.78
C LYS A 204 -20.92 -1.50 -1.55
N ILE A 205 -20.58 -0.41 -0.85
CA ILE A 205 -20.51 0.95 -1.42
C ILE A 205 -19.08 1.44 -1.66
N PHE A 206 -18.07 0.69 -1.20
CA PHE A 206 -16.66 1.09 -1.35
C PHE A 206 -16.25 1.20 -2.82
N ASN A 207 -15.49 2.24 -3.12
CA ASN A 207 -14.78 2.44 -4.39
C ASN A 207 -13.32 2.80 -4.11
N PRO A 208 -12.38 2.47 -5.01
CA PRO A 208 -10.99 2.88 -4.86
C PRO A 208 -10.83 4.39 -4.74
N HIS A 209 -9.83 4.80 -3.98
CA HIS A 209 -9.52 6.22 -3.77
C HIS A 209 -8.71 6.77 -4.96
N TYR A 210 -9.39 7.47 -5.85
CA TYR A 210 -8.77 8.15 -6.99
C TYR A 210 -8.55 9.62 -6.64
N ILE A 211 -7.30 10.02 -6.33
CA ILE A 211 -6.94 11.43 -6.08
C ILE A 211 -6.96 12.22 -7.40
N LYS A 212 -6.51 11.60 -8.49
CA LYS A 212 -6.57 12.16 -9.84
C LYS A 212 -7.55 11.34 -10.67
N SER A 213 -8.48 11.98 -11.36
CA SER A 213 -9.36 11.30 -12.31
C SER A 213 -8.54 10.62 -13.41
N ALA A 214 -9.02 9.46 -13.89
CA ALA A 214 -8.37 8.80 -15.02
C ALA A 214 -8.26 9.78 -16.21
N ASN A 215 -7.05 9.92 -16.75
CA ASN A 215 -6.88 10.63 -18.02
C ASN A 215 -7.55 9.78 -19.12
N ILE A 216 -8.82 10.03 -19.35
CA ILE A 216 -9.49 9.52 -20.55
C ILE A 216 -9.01 10.43 -21.69
N THR A 217 -7.95 10.04 -22.40
CA THR A 217 -7.64 10.59 -23.71
C THR A 217 -8.83 10.29 -24.61
N LYS A 218 -9.56 11.35 -24.99
CA LYS A 218 -10.56 11.28 -26.06
C LYS A 218 -9.87 11.02 -27.39
#